data_a438a3cf0b43358e2be4e3e021ab3a9a
#
_entry.id   a438a3cf0b43358e2be4e3e021ab3a9a
#
_cell.length_a   1.000
_cell.length_b   1.000
_cell.length_c   1.000
_cell.angle_alpha   90.00
_cell.angle_beta   90.00
_cell.angle_gamma   90.00
#
_symmetry.space_group_name_H-M   'P 1'
#
loop_
_entity.id
_entity.type
_entity.pdbx_description
1 polymer ?
#
loop_
_entity_poly.entity_id
_entity_poly.type
_entity_poly.pdbx_seq_one_letter_code
_entity_poly.pdbx_strand_id
1 'polypeptide(L)'
;MAKHQGNSRKSKIYRYLWLLFLCLSFLLVPVIKKIAAHTPFPPPAPIENSASFGARIQRTMGLLAASTPTDRRQVRILFYGQSITEQDWWKDVVKDLRQRFPNADLIVENRAIGGFAAPILIRPSEHDLYPFYPDLLIFHVYGGGEDYEALIANVRRRTASEILLHSDHIDWMPTGNSDDPNSVSRYEWHNTHSTKWLPELADKYGCEIAEIREPWRRYLKDNRLQPQQLLSDSIHLNDWGNFLLAALIKPYLRYNPNSPQPPQDLVKTYTVGSDVKWQDGKLVLEFEGNRIDAIADKTFNGKAISAKIAIDGKKPSEFPELYSITRPSVSLGVGWPAIIQISSQKPLIVEDWKAVITEINSDASKFKFDVVGSKTGYDGSGTNDEMFVSNSGRVVIEPRNWWLQKAYEHSKKPTPKGFEISWQVRPMFVDSYVPPNIADSNREYSTTLAQNLSNSKHILEIVPETDGKVPIEAIRVYRPPFSNLPSQVESFKPQISADER
;
A
#
# COMPACT_ATOMS: atom_id res chain seq x y z
N MET A 1 2.07 29.49 -92.07
CA MET A 1 2.79 28.25 -91.63
C MET A 1 3.24 28.46 -90.16
N ALA A 2 2.54 27.91 -89.20
CA ALA A 2 3.03 27.83 -87.82
C ALA A 2 2.39 26.61 -87.15
N LYS A 3 3.19 25.63 -86.78
CA LYS A 3 2.83 24.36 -86.19
C LYS A 3 2.84 24.43 -84.68
N HIS A 4 1.79 23.87 -84.10
CA HIS A 4 1.65 23.32 -82.78
C HIS A 4 2.93 23.02 -81.92
N GLN A 5 3.00 23.60 -80.78
CA GLN A 5 3.63 22.98 -79.58
C GLN A 5 2.83 23.38 -78.35
N GLY A 6 2.04 22.48 -77.83
CA GLY A 6 1.29 22.68 -76.61
C GLY A 6 0.56 21.41 -76.12
N ASN A 7 1.31 20.38 -75.65
CA ASN A 7 0.64 19.34 -74.86
C ASN A 7 1.62 18.38 -74.14
N SER A 8 2.58 18.91 -73.39
CA SER A 8 3.51 18.04 -72.69
C SER A 8 3.63 18.35 -71.19
N ARG A 9 3.06 19.49 -70.74
CA ARG A 9 3.20 19.85 -69.29
C ARG A 9 2.08 19.34 -68.37
N LYS A 10 0.88 19.07 -68.88
CA LYS A 10 -0.24 18.61 -68.03
C LYS A 10 -0.16 17.13 -67.65
N SER A 11 0.46 16.26 -68.44
CA SER A 11 0.58 14.83 -68.12
C SER A 11 1.63 14.53 -67.01
N LYS A 12 2.63 15.39 -66.86
CA LYS A 12 3.65 15.22 -65.78
C LYS A 12 3.15 15.58 -64.39
N ILE A 13 2.26 16.60 -64.29
CA ILE A 13 1.68 17.05 -63.04
C ILE A 13 0.75 15.98 -62.43
N TYR A 14 -0.07 15.31 -63.22
CA TYR A 14 -0.94 14.22 -62.73
C TYR A 14 -0.16 12.96 -62.33
N ARG A 15 1.02 12.68 -62.90
CA ARG A 15 1.86 11.57 -62.45
C ARG A 15 2.53 11.84 -61.11
N TYR A 16 2.90 13.07 -60.80
CA TYR A 16 3.47 13.45 -59.51
C TYR A 16 2.40 13.53 -58.40
N LEU A 17 1.19 13.97 -58.70
CA LEU A 17 0.05 13.94 -57.79
C LEU A 17 -0.37 12.50 -57.42
N TRP A 18 -0.32 11.57 -58.36
CA TRP A 18 -0.63 10.15 -58.10
C TRP A 18 0.46 9.47 -57.26
N LEU A 19 1.72 9.79 -57.47
CA LEU A 19 2.82 9.31 -56.65
C LEU A 19 2.81 9.90 -55.22
N LEU A 20 2.41 11.17 -55.07
CA LEU A 20 2.23 11.77 -53.74
C LEU A 20 1.06 11.16 -52.96
N PHE A 21 -0.04 10.82 -53.65
CA PHE A 21 -1.18 10.14 -53.04
C PHE A 21 -0.86 8.70 -52.63
N LEU A 22 -0.07 7.97 -53.42
CA LEU A 22 0.44 6.64 -53.07
C LEU A 22 1.45 6.68 -51.93
N CYS A 23 2.33 7.66 -51.88
CA CYS A 23 3.26 7.83 -50.75
C CYS A 23 2.57 8.24 -49.44
N LEU A 24 1.50 9.08 -49.49
CA LEU A 24 0.69 9.42 -48.32
C LEU A 24 -0.15 8.24 -47.83
N SER A 25 -0.66 7.39 -48.70
CA SER A 25 -1.41 6.20 -48.30
C SER A 25 -0.51 5.12 -47.71
N PHE A 26 0.77 5.03 -48.07
CA PHE A 26 1.76 4.14 -47.45
C PHE A 26 2.29 4.67 -46.12
N LEU A 27 2.22 5.99 -45.84
CA LEU A 27 2.59 6.60 -44.55
C LEU A 27 1.45 6.59 -43.51
N LEU A 28 0.19 6.43 -43.92
CA LEU A 28 -0.97 6.35 -43.04
C LEU A 28 -1.34 4.93 -42.60
N VAL A 29 -0.81 3.90 -43.24
CA VAL A 29 -1.10 2.49 -42.90
C VAL A 29 -0.34 1.96 -41.69
N PRO A 30 0.84 2.48 -41.28
CA PRO A 30 1.48 1.99 -40.06
C PRO A 30 1.01 2.63 -38.75
N VAL A 31 0.17 3.68 -38.77
CA VAL A 31 -0.23 4.38 -37.52
C VAL A 31 -1.49 3.76 -36.88
N ILE A 32 -2.25 2.93 -37.58
CA ILE A 32 -3.45 2.28 -37.01
C ILE A 32 -3.19 0.83 -36.55
N LYS A 33 -1.97 0.29 -36.72
CA LYS A 33 -1.58 -1.01 -36.16
C LYS A 33 -0.75 -0.87 -34.88
N LYS A 34 -1.12 0.03 -33.99
CA LYS A 34 -0.64 0.02 -32.64
C LYS A 34 -1.84 0.00 -31.70
N ILE A 35 -1.81 -1.03 -30.84
CA ILE A 35 -2.66 -1.20 -29.66
C ILE A 35 -3.82 -2.18 -29.88
N ALA A 36 -3.50 -3.42 -30.05
CA ALA A 36 -3.94 -4.41 -29.09
C ALA A 36 -2.64 -5.05 -28.61
N ALA A 37 -2.22 -4.76 -27.40
CA ALA A 37 -1.27 -5.62 -26.72
C ALA A 37 -1.99 -6.96 -26.62
N HIS A 38 -1.73 -7.86 -27.59
CA HIS A 38 -2.15 -9.24 -27.49
C HIS A 38 -1.48 -9.75 -26.20
N THR A 39 -2.28 -9.85 -25.12
CA THR A 39 -1.88 -10.73 -24.04
C THR A 39 -1.74 -12.09 -24.70
N PRO A 40 -0.56 -12.73 -24.63
CA PRO A 40 -0.35 -14.03 -25.27
C PRO A 40 -1.21 -15.13 -24.63
N PHE A 41 -1.99 -14.77 -23.59
CA PHE A 41 -2.76 -15.67 -22.76
C PHE A 41 -4.28 -15.47 -22.98
N PRO A 42 -5.08 -16.54 -23.03
CA PRO A 42 -6.51 -16.42 -23.15
C PRO A 42 -7.11 -15.70 -21.92
N PRO A 43 -8.10 -14.81 -22.08
CA PRO A 43 -8.76 -14.17 -20.96
C PRO A 43 -9.57 -15.21 -20.15
N PRO A 44 -9.68 -15.04 -18.80
CA PRO A 44 -10.58 -15.88 -18.02
C PRO A 44 -12.03 -15.62 -18.38
N ALA A 45 -12.88 -16.65 -18.21
CA ALA A 45 -14.33 -16.48 -18.34
C ALA A 45 -14.83 -15.48 -17.30
N PRO A 46 -15.87 -14.68 -17.61
CA PRO A 46 -16.49 -13.79 -16.64
C PRO A 46 -16.89 -14.52 -15.37
N ILE A 47 -16.65 -13.88 -14.21
CA ILE A 47 -17.07 -14.43 -12.93
C ILE A 47 -18.56 -14.17 -12.77
N GLU A 48 -19.31 -15.21 -12.46
CA GLU A 48 -20.76 -15.13 -12.22
C GLU A 48 -21.05 -14.35 -10.92
N ASN A 49 -22.28 -13.82 -10.80
CA ASN A 49 -22.73 -13.07 -9.60
C ASN A 49 -21.83 -11.87 -9.22
N SER A 50 -21.18 -11.25 -10.18
CA SER A 50 -20.27 -10.12 -9.95
C SER A 50 -20.98 -8.81 -9.54
N ALA A 51 -22.31 -8.80 -9.36
CA ALA A 51 -23.05 -7.57 -9.01
C ALA A 51 -22.64 -6.97 -7.66
N SER A 52 -22.22 -7.81 -6.71
CA SER A 52 -21.77 -7.40 -5.35
C SER A 52 -20.28 -7.09 -5.25
N PHE A 53 -19.51 -7.30 -6.32
CA PHE A 53 -18.06 -7.09 -6.27
C PHE A 53 -17.71 -5.64 -5.95
N GLY A 54 -16.75 -5.47 -5.04
CA GLY A 54 -16.29 -4.17 -4.58
C GLY A 54 -17.24 -3.46 -3.61
N ALA A 55 -18.31 -4.13 -3.13
CA ALA A 55 -19.32 -3.49 -2.27
C ALA A 55 -18.73 -2.88 -0.99
N ARG A 56 -17.62 -3.44 -0.47
CA ARG A 56 -16.98 -3.00 0.79
C ARG A 56 -15.78 -2.07 0.59
N ILE A 57 -15.52 -1.64 -0.65
CA ILE A 57 -14.45 -0.69 -0.99
C ILE A 57 -14.98 0.53 -1.76
N GLN A 58 -16.28 0.84 -1.58
CA GLN A 58 -16.95 1.87 -2.38
C GLN A 58 -16.51 3.29 -2.04
N ARG A 59 -15.99 3.56 -0.83
CA ARG A 59 -15.39 4.86 -0.52
C ARG A 59 -14.20 5.14 -1.45
N THR A 60 -13.25 4.21 -1.52
CA THR A 60 -12.08 4.37 -2.39
C THR A 60 -12.47 4.41 -3.86
N MET A 61 -13.34 3.50 -4.30
CA MET A 61 -13.81 3.48 -5.69
C MET A 61 -14.60 4.74 -6.05
N GLY A 62 -15.35 5.30 -5.09
CA GLY A 62 -16.05 6.58 -5.23
C GLY A 62 -15.10 7.77 -5.37
N LEU A 63 -13.99 7.82 -4.59
CA LEU A 63 -12.95 8.84 -4.74
C LEU A 63 -12.31 8.80 -6.14
N LEU A 64 -12.02 7.59 -6.64
CA LEU A 64 -11.50 7.40 -7.99
C LEU A 64 -12.49 7.90 -9.07
N ALA A 65 -13.75 7.48 -8.95
CA ALA A 65 -14.80 7.82 -9.92
C ALA A 65 -15.20 9.32 -9.88
N ALA A 66 -15.12 9.96 -8.71
CA ALA A 66 -15.44 11.37 -8.54
C ALA A 66 -14.31 12.30 -9.03
N SER A 67 -13.12 11.79 -9.33
CA SER A 67 -12.02 12.60 -9.84
C SER A 67 -12.29 13.07 -11.27
N THR A 68 -12.17 14.37 -11.49
CA THR A 68 -12.38 15.04 -12.78
C THR A 68 -11.09 15.71 -13.26
N PRO A 69 -10.99 16.19 -14.51
CA PRO A 69 -9.83 16.95 -14.97
C PRO A 69 -9.53 18.20 -14.13
N THR A 70 -10.57 18.80 -13.50
CA THR A 70 -10.48 20.04 -12.71
C THR A 70 -10.54 19.81 -11.20
N ASP A 71 -10.80 18.57 -10.75
CA ASP A 71 -10.79 18.18 -9.32
C ASP A 71 -10.21 16.77 -9.18
N ARG A 72 -8.88 16.70 -9.20
CA ARG A 72 -8.10 15.46 -9.13
C ARG A 72 -7.84 15.10 -7.67
N ARG A 73 -8.54 14.06 -7.21
CA ARG A 73 -8.44 13.60 -5.82
C ARG A 73 -7.27 12.65 -5.63
N GLN A 74 -6.59 12.80 -4.52
CA GLN A 74 -5.53 11.90 -4.12
C GLN A 74 -6.12 10.62 -3.54
N VAL A 75 -5.65 9.46 -4.02
CA VAL A 75 -6.05 8.12 -3.52
C VAL A 75 -4.82 7.27 -3.27
N ARG A 76 -4.69 6.78 -2.04
CA ARG A 76 -3.54 6.01 -1.56
C ARG A 76 -3.88 4.52 -1.57
N ILE A 77 -3.14 3.72 -2.33
CA ILE A 77 -3.32 2.26 -2.43
C ILE A 77 -2.03 1.57 -2.00
N LEU A 78 -2.15 0.63 -1.06
CA LEU A 78 -1.03 -0.18 -0.61
C LEU A 78 -1.28 -1.65 -0.96
N PHE A 79 -0.34 -2.26 -1.68
CA PHE A 79 -0.22 -3.70 -1.79
C PHE A 79 0.69 -4.19 -0.66
N TYR A 80 0.18 -5.09 0.18
CA TYR A 80 0.91 -5.59 1.33
C TYR A 80 0.72 -7.10 1.47
N GLY A 81 1.78 -7.82 1.78
CA GLY A 81 1.75 -9.28 1.83
C GLY A 81 3.13 -9.90 1.69
N GLN A 82 3.18 -11.10 1.13
CA GLN A 82 4.44 -11.82 0.91
C GLN A 82 4.77 -11.95 -0.60
N SER A 83 5.59 -12.94 -0.99
CA SER A 83 6.18 -13.06 -2.33
C SER A 83 5.17 -13.00 -3.49
N ILE A 84 3.96 -13.57 -3.35
CA ILE A 84 2.93 -13.48 -4.39
C ILE A 84 2.47 -12.02 -4.59
N THR A 85 2.35 -11.26 -3.50
CA THR A 85 2.01 -9.82 -3.58
C THR A 85 3.17 -8.99 -4.13
N GLU A 86 4.42 -9.42 -3.92
CA GLU A 86 5.63 -8.77 -4.45
C GLU A 86 5.75 -8.91 -5.98
N GLN A 87 5.17 -9.99 -6.58
CA GLN A 87 5.21 -10.27 -8.01
C GLN A 87 4.42 -9.25 -8.86
N ASP A 88 4.65 -9.23 -10.16
CA ASP A 88 4.30 -8.14 -11.09
C ASP A 88 2.81 -7.93 -11.38
N TRP A 89 1.92 -8.83 -10.98
CA TRP A 89 0.48 -8.72 -11.23
C TRP A 89 -0.15 -7.40 -10.75
N TRP A 90 0.34 -6.84 -9.65
CA TRP A 90 -0.16 -5.56 -9.12
C TRP A 90 0.06 -4.38 -10.08
N LYS A 91 1.12 -4.44 -10.89
CA LYS A 91 1.41 -3.40 -11.90
C LYS A 91 0.32 -3.34 -12.96
N ASP A 92 -0.21 -4.52 -13.37
CA ASP A 92 -1.32 -4.61 -14.31
C ASP A 92 -2.63 -4.14 -13.70
N VAL A 93 -2.87 -4.39 -12.41
CA VAL A 93 -4.01 -3.83 -11.67
C VAL A 93 -3.91 -2.30 -11.61
N VAL A 94 -2.76 -1.75 -11.28
CA VAL A 94 -2.55 -0.29 -11.22
C VAL A 94 -2.69 0.36 -12.61
N LYS A 95 -2.17 -0.30 -13.65
CA LYS A 95 -2.34 0.15 -15.03
C LYS A 95 -3.81 0.24 -15.42
N ASP A 96 -4.60 -0.76 -15.08
CA ASP A 96 -6.05 -0.79 -15.31
C ASP A 96 -6.77 0.33 -14.54
N LEU A 97 -6.45 0.54 -13.27
CA LEU A 97 -7.01 1.65 -12.48
C LEU A 97 -6.70 3.01 -13.10
N ARG A 98 -5.45 3.24 -13.53
CA ARG A 98 -5.05 4.50 -14.21
C ARG A 98 -5.76 4.70 -15.55
N GLN A 99 -6.07 3.62 -16.27
CA GLN A 99 -6.81 3.69 -17.53
C GLN A 99 -8.29 4.01 -17.32
N ARG A 100 -8.91 3.39 -16.30
CA ARG A 100 -10.34 3.62 -15.99
C ARG A 100 -10.60 4.93 -15.27
N PHE A 101 -9.64 5.39 -14.45
CA PHE A 101 -9.74 6.60 -13.66
C PHE A 101 -8.55 7.56 -13.94
N PRO A 102 -8.46 8.10 -15.19
CA PRO A 102 -7.27 8.86 -15.62
C PRO A 102 -7.08 10.19 -14.89
N ASN A 103 -8.13 10.69 -14.24
CA ASN A 103 -8.09 11.95 -13.51
C ASN A 103 -7.73 11.78 -12.01
N ALA A 104 -7.73 10.56 -11.49
CA ALA A 104 -7.34 10.33 -10.10
C ALA A 104 -5.84 10.46 -9.91
N ASP A 105 -5.43 11.08 -8.78
CA ASP A 105 -4.02 11.18 -8.39
C ASP A 105 -3.66 9.96 -7.51
N LEU A 106 -3.21 8.88 -8.17
CA LEU A 106 -2.92 7.62 -7.52
C LEU A 106 -1.54 7.60 -6.88
N ILE A 107 -1.48 7.48 -5.56
CA ILE A 107 -0.28 7.15 -4.78
C ILE A 107 -0.31 5.66 -4.49
N VAL A 108 0.50 4.89 -5.20
CA VAL A 108 0.51 3.43 -5.09
C VAL A 108 1.88 2.95 -4.65
N GLU A 109 1.90 2.13 -3.61
CA GLU A 109 3.11 1.44 -3.16
C GLU A 109 2.84 -0.06 -3.04
N ASN A 110 3.88 -0.85 -3.29
CA ASN A 110 3.95 -2.27 -2.94
C ASN A 110 5.04 -2.42 -1.88
N ARG A 111 4.62 -2.78 -0.67
CA ARG A 111 5.52 -2.98 0.48
C ARG A 111 5.53 -4.45 0.95
N ALA A 112 5.14 -5.37 0.08
CA ALA A 112 5.23 -6.79 0.35
C ALA A 112 6.66 -7.23 0.63
N ILE A 113 6.82 -8.33 1.39
CA ILE A 113 8.13 -8.89 1.75
C ILE A 113 8.07 -10.40 1.50
N GLY A 114 8.80 -10.88 0.50
CA GLY A 114 8.86 -12.30 0.16
C GLY A 114 9.26 -13.18 1.35
N GLY A 115 8.58 -14.31 1.53
CA GLY A 115 8.83 -15.22 2.65
C GLY A 115 8.20 -14.83 4.00
N PHE A 116 7.57 -13.64 4.11
CA PHE A 116 6.98 -13.18 5.38
C PHE A 116 5.50 -13.54 5.45
N ALA A 117 5.18 -14.69 6.04
CA ALA A 117 3.82 -15.04 6.43
C ALA A 117 3.32 -14.14 7.57
N ALA A 118 2.03 -14.23 7.91
CA ALA A 118 1.38 -13.35 8.89
C ALA A 118 2.13 -13.23 10.25
N PRO A 119 2.67 -14.31 10.87
CA PRO A 119 3.39 -14.23 12.14
C PRO A 119 4.65 -13.35 12.11
N ILE A 120 5.24 -13.20 10.92
CA ILE A 120 6.42 -12.37 10.74
C ILE A 120 6.01 -10.97 10.26
N LEU A 121 5.11 -10.91 9.27
CA LEU A 121 4.69 -9.67 8.59
C LEU A 121 4.00 -8.67 9.52
N ILE A 122 3.37 -9.14 10.59
CA ILE A 122 2.72 -8.28 11.60
C ILE A 122 3.70 -7.29 12.24
N ARG A 123 5.00 -7.61 12.35
CA ARG A 123 6.02 -6.75 12.95
C ARG A 123 6.43 -5.60 12.05
N PRO A 124 6.88 -5.80 10.78
CA PRO A 124 7.22 -4.69 9.91
C PRO A 124 6.00 -3.86 9.50
N SER A 125 4.74 -4.32 9.71
CA SER A 125 3.55 -3.50 9.48
C SER A 125 3.55 -2.20 10.30
N GLU A 126 4.22 -2.17 11.46
CA GLU A 126 4.43 -0.98 12.28
C GLU A 126 5.17 0.14 11.52
N HIS A 127 6.06 -0.24 10.64
CA HIS A 127 6.91 0.67 9.88
C HIS A 127 6.37 0.96 8.48
N ASP A 128 5.53 0.07 7.96
CA ASP A 128 5.12 0.06 6.57
C ASP A 128 3.68 0.51 6.35
N LEU A 129 2.75 -0.16 7.03
CA LEU A 129 1.34 -0.05 6.72
C LEU A 129 0.70 1.12 7.46
N TYR A 130 0.88 1.19 8.79
CA TYR A 130 0.19 2.21 9.59
C TYR A 130 0.69 3.63 9.31
N PRO A 131 2.01 3.89 9.13
CA PRO A 131 2.48 5.22 8.72
C PRO A 131 2.05 5.62 7.30
N PHE A 132 1.92 4.65 6.39
CA PHE A 132 1.41 4.92 5.04
C PHE A 132 -0.07 5.31 5.05
N TYR A 133 -0.88 4.67 5.89
CA TYR A 133 -2.30 4.94 6.06
C TYR A 133 -3.06 4.95 4.72
N PRO A 134 -3.21 3.79 4.04
CA PRO A 134 -3.83 3.73 2.72
C PRO A 134 -5.34 4.00 2.77
N ASP A 135 -5.92 4.49 1.68
CA ASP A 135 -7.36 4.45 1.45
C ASP A 135 -7.83 3.02 1.18
N LEU A 136 -7.05 2.28 0.38
CA LEU A 136 -7.28 0.87 0.06
C LEU A 136 -6.02 0.05 0.34
N LEU A 137 -6.17 -0.97 1.18
CA LEU A 137 -5.19 -2.03 1.37
C LEU A 137 -5.60 -3.24 0.53
N ILE A 138 -4.73 -3.69 -0.38
CA ILE A 138 -4.87 -4.97 -1.08
C ILE A 138 -3.89 -5.94 -0.41
N PHE A 139 -4.44 -7.01 0.21
CA PHE A 139 -3.68 -7.82 1.14
C PHE A 139 -3.80 -9.31 0.85
N HIS A 140 -2.65 -9.99 0.86
CA HIS A 140 -2.57 -11.44 0.78
C HIS A 140 -1.30 -11.96 1.44
N VAL A 141 -1.45 -12.98 2.29
CA VAL A 141 -0.36 -13.84 2.77
C VAL A 141 -0.84 -15.28 2.82
N TYR A 142 0.07 -16.22 2.63
CA TYR A 142 -0.22 -17.61 2.96
C TYR A 142 -0.24 -17.81 4.47
N GLY A 143 -0.90 -18.89 4.87
CA GLY A 143 -1.16 -19.16 6.27
C GLY A 143 -2.48 -18.56 6.72
N GLY A 144 -2.88 -18.91 7.91
CA GLY A 144 -4.14 -18.47 8.51
C GLY A 144 -3.95 -18.28 10.00
N GLY A 145 -5.09 -18.35 10.71
CA GLY A 145 -5.11 -18.33 12.15
C GLY A 145 -4.95 -16.95 12.77
N GLU A 146 -4.52 -16.96 14.03
CA GLU A 146 -4.60 -15.78 14.91
C GLU A 146 -3.76 -14.60 14.45
N ASP A 147 -2.56 -14.85 13.90
CA ASP A 147 -1.68 -13.76 13.45
C ASP A 147 -2.21 -13.05 12.19
N TYR A 148 -2.83 -13.81 11.26
CA TYR A 148 -3.48 -13.22 10.10
C TYR A 148 -4.66 -12.36 10.56
N GLU A 149 -5.50 -12.89 11.42
CA GLU A 149 -6.64 -12.17 11.98
C GLU A 149 -6.19 -10.94 12.78
N ALA A 150 -5.14 -11.08 13.62
CA ALA A 150 -4.58 -9.98 14.39
C ALA A 150 -4.07 -8.84 13.49
N LEU A 151 -3.45 -9.17 12.35
CA LEU A 151 -3.00 -8.17 11.39
C LEU A 151 -4.19 -7.38 10.81
N ILE A 152 -5.26 -8.06 10.35
CA ILE A 152 -6.46 -7.40 9.85
C ILE A 152 -7.15 -6.58 10.94
N ALA A 153 -7.28 -7.13 12.16
CA ALA A 153 -7.83 -6.43 13.30
C ALA A 153 -7.04 -5.15 13.64
N ASN A 154 -5.70 -5.20 13.56
CA ASN A 154 -4.85 -4.03 13.78
C ASN A 154 -5.06 -2.96 12.71
N VAL A 155 -5.18 -3.35 11.42
CA VAL A 155 -5.50 -2.40 10.36
C VAL A 155 -6.82 -1.68 10.65
N ARG A 156 -7.86 -2.43 11.03
CA ARG A 156 -9.20 -1.88 11.31
C ARG A 156 -9.27 -1.03 12.58
N ARG A 157 -8.35 -1.23 13.53
CA ARG A 157 -8.24 -0.37 14.73
C ARG A 157 -7.45 0.90 14.49
N ARG A 158 -6.44 0.84 13.62
CA ARG A 158 -5.42 1.89 13.49
C ARG A 158 -5.57 2.73 12.24
N THR A 159 -6.42 2.30 11.29
CA THR A 159 -6.63 3.03 10.04
C THR A 159 -8.10 3.01 9.63
N ALA A 160 -8.51 4.02 8.88
CA ALA A 160 -9.79 4.05 8.18
C ALA A 160 -9.72 3.39 6.79
N SER A 161 -8.72 2.54 6.56
CA SER A 161 -8.51 1.86 5.28
C SER A 161 -9.65 0.91 4.95
N GLU A 162 -10.10 0.91 3.71
CA GLU A 162 -10.84 -0.21 3.15
C GLU A 162 -9.86 -1.33 2.80
N ILE A 163 -10.29 -2.58 2.90
CA ILE A 163 -9.42 -3.74 2.73
C ILE A 163 -10.01 -4.66 1.66
N LEU A 164 -9.20 -5.00 0.66
CA LEU A 164 -9.47 -6.07 -0.30
C LEU A 164 -8.53 -7.23 0.00
N LEU A 165 -9.07 -8.32 0.53
CA LEU A 165 -8.38 -9.59 0.66
C LEU A 165 -8.50 -10.37 -0.64
N HIS A 166 -7.57 -11.27 -0.92
CA HIS A 166 -7.79 -12.27 -1.97
C HIS A 166 -7.37 -13.67 -1.52
N SER A 167 -8.06 -14.69 -2.04
CA SER A 167 -7.77 -16.08 -1.73
C SER A 167 -6.53 -16.58 -2.48
N ASP A 168 -6.02 -17.76 -2.09
CA ASP A 168 -4.83 -18.36 -2.67
C ASP A 168 -5.07 -18.82 -4.12
N HIS A 169 -4.09 -18.66 -4.99
CA HIS A 169 -4.07 -19.34 -6.28
C HIS A 169 -3.85 -20.85 -6.10
N ILE A 170 -3.91 -21.60 -7.19
CA ILE A 170 -3.69 -23.06 -7.16
C ILE A 170 -2.30 -23.35 -7.72
N ASP A 171 -1.43 -23.85 -6.86
CA ASP A 171 -0.07 -24.27 -7.18
C ASP A 171 0.05 -25.77 -7.51
N TRP A 172 -0.88 -26.58 -6.98
CA TRP A 172 -0.96 -28.01 -7.18
C TRP A 172 -2.41 -28.49 -7.11
N MET A 173 -2.74 -29.57 -7.81
CA MET A 173 -4.07 -30.23 -7.79
C MET A 173 -3.90 -31.74 -7.73
N PRO A 174 -4.81 -32.48 -7.00
CA PRO A 174 -4.80 -33.93 -6.99
C PRO A 174 -5.10 -34.49 -8.38
N THR A 175 -4.38 -35.58 -8.72
CA THR A 175 -4.49 -36.27 -10.00
C THR A 175 -5.07 -37.66 -9.87
N GLY A 176 -5.09 -38.24 -8.67
CA GLY A 176 -5.66 -39.58 -8.41
C GLY A 176 -5.23 -40.18 -7.07
N ASN A 177 -5.56 -41.46 -6.89
CA ASN A 177 -5.36 -42.16 -5.63
C ASN A 177 -3.90 -42.47 -5.25
N SER A 178 -2.96 -42.20 -6.15
CA SER A 178 -1.51 -42.37 -5.93
C SER A 178 -0.80 -41.07 -5.51
N ASP A 179 -1.55 -40.00 -5.30
CA ASP A 179 -0.98 -38.71 -4.89
C ASP A 179 -0.39 -38.78 -3.45
N ASP A 180 0.66 -38.00 -3.20
CA ASP A 180 1.22 -37.89 -1.87
C ASP A 180 0.19 -37.34 -0.88
N PRO A 181 -0.09 -38.03 0.25
CA PRO A 181 -1.10 -37.61 1.22
C PRO A 181 -0.87 -36.22 1.81
N ASN A 182 0.40 -35.76 1.97
CA ASN A 182 0.70 -34.43 2.48
C ASN A 182 0.33 -33.34 1.46
N SER A 183 0.58 -33.59 0.18
CA SER A 183 0.18 -32.69 -0.91
C SER A 183 -1.35 -32.58 -1.01
N VAL A 184 -2.08 -33.69 -0.85
CA VAL A 184 -3.54 -33.69 -0.81
C VAL A 184 -4.04 -32.89 0.40
N SER A 185 -3.50 -33.17 1.59
CA SER A 185 -3.86 -32.45 2.82
C SER A 185 -3.61 -30.95 2.72
N ARG A 186 -2.46 -30.53 2.17
CA ARG A 186 -2.14 -29.11 1.91
C ARG A 186 -3.15 -28.49 0.94
N TYR A 187 -3.49 -29.15 -0.14
CA TYR A 187 -4.47 -28.68 -1.12
C TYR A 187 -5.85 -28.45 -0.48
N GLU A 188 -6.32 -29.42 0.33
CA GLU A 188 -7.60 -29.33 1.03
C GLU A 188 -7.59 -28.23 2.12
N TRP A 189 -6.47 -28.04 2.79
CA TRP A 189 -6.30 -26.94 3.73
C TRP A 189 -6.47 -25.60 3.01
N HIS A 190 -5.77 -25.37 1.89
CA HIS A 190 -5.90 -24.16 1.09
C HIS A 190 -7.30 -23.94 0.53
N ASN A 191 -8.01 -25.03 0.15
CA ASN A 191 -9.40 -24.94 -0.27
C ASN A 191 -10.29 -24.46 0.89
N THR A 192 -10.19 -25.08 2.05
CA THR A 192 -10.99 -24.71 3.24
C THR A 192 -10.66 -23.28 3.69
N HIS A 193 -9.39 -22.93 3.72
CA HIS A 193 -8.92 -21.58 4.04
C HIS A 193 -9.54 -20.54 3.10
N SER A 194 -9.43 -20.76 1.79
CA SER A 194 -9.87 -19.81 0.77
C SER A 194 -11.38 -19.68 0.64
N THR A 195 -12.13 -20.79 0.84
CA THR A 195 -13.58 -20.83 0.57
C THR A 195 -14.44 -20.69 1.83
N LYS A 196 -13.88 -20.85 3.01
CA LYS A 196 -14.61 -20.75 4.27
C LYS A 196 -13.97 -19.73 5.22
N TRP A 197 -12.75 -19.99 5.68
CA TRP A 197 -12.12 -19.20 6.73
C TRP A 197 -11.90 -17.73 6.32
N LEU A 198 -11.36 -17.50 5.14
CA LEU A 198 -11.06 -16.13 4.67
C LEU A 198 -12.33 -15.31 4.38
N PRO A 199 -13.41 -15.86 3.75
CA PRO A 199 -14.71 -15.19 3.68
C PRO A 199 -15.33 -14.86 5.04
N GLU A 200 -15.28 -15.79 6.02
CA GLU A 200 -15.76 -15.55 7.39
C GLU A 200 -14.97 -14.39 8.06
N LEU A 201 -13.66 -14.37 7.89
CA LEU A 201 -12.80 -13.28 8.37
C LEU A 201 -13.15 -11.95 7.69
N ALA A 202 -13.33 -11.97 6.37
CA ALA A 202 -13.73 -10.78 5.61
C ALA A 202 -15.06 -10.22 6.10
N ASP A 203 -16.04 -11.07 6.36
CA ASP A 203 -17.32 -10.68 6.94
C ASP A 203 -17.17 -10.07 8.34
N LYS A 204 -16.41 -10.73 9.20
CA LYS A 204 -16.16 -10.29 10.58
C LYS A 204 -15.57 -8.89 10.66
N TYR A 205 -14.66 -8.55 9.75
CA TYR A 205 -13.95 -7.26 9.74
C TYR A 205 -14.45 -6.28 8.68
N GLY A 206 -15.51 -6.61 7.94
CA GLY A 206 -16.07 -5.76 6.91
C GLY A 206 -15.07 -5.52 5.75
N CYS A 207 -14.29 -6.54 5.38
CA CYS A 207 -13.37 -6.51 4.26
C CYS A 207 -14.05 -6.98 2.98
N GLU A 208 -13.65 -6.46 1.85
CA GLU A 208 -13.93 -7.06 0.55
C GLU A 208 -13.05 -8.30 0.36
N ILE A 209 -13.56 -9.31 -0.36
CA ILE A 209 -12.78 -10.50 -0.70
C ILE A 209 -12.87 -10.81 -2.18
N ALA A 210 -11.73 -10.90 -2.84
CA ALA A 210 -11.60 -11.44 -4.18
C ALA A 210 -11.37 -12.96 -4.10
N GLU A 211 -12.44 -13.72 -4.32
CA GLU A 211 -12.39 -15.17 -4.38
C GLU A 211 -11.83 -15.61 -5.74
N ILE A 212 -10.50 -15.82 -5.79
CA ILE A 212 -9.82 -16.17 -7.03
C ILE A 212 -9.67 -17.68 -7.23
N ARG A 213 -9.72 -18.49 -6.15
CA ARG A 213 -9.34 -19.91 -6.21
C ARG A 213 -10.23 -20.74 -7.12
N GLU A 214 -11.56 -20.58 -7.07
CA GLU A 214 -12.47 -21.29 -7.96
C GLU A 214 -12.42 -20.77 -9.41
N PRO A 215 -12.42 -19.47 -9.69
CA PRO A 215 -12.13 -18.95 -11.03
C PRO A 215 -10.80 -19.42 -11.61
N TRP A 216 -9.75 -19.55 -10.78
CA TRP A 216 -8.45 -20.10 -11.18
C TRP A 216 -8.57 -21.57 -11.61
N ARG A 217 -9.25 -22.40 -10.80
CA ARG A 217 -9.50 -23.80 -11.12
C ARG A 217 -10.28 -23.95 -12.43
N ARG A 218 -11.34 -23.16 -12.62
CA ARG A 218 -12.11 -23.13 -13.86
C ARG A 218 -11.23 -22.75 -15.05
N TYR A 219 -10.38 -21.74 -14.91
CA TYR A 219 -9.46 -21.33 -15.97
C TYR A 219 -8.50 -22.45 -16.38
N LEU A 220 -7.90 -23.15 -15.43
CA LEU A 220 -7.05 -24.31 -15.70
C LEU A 220 -7.82 -25.38 -16.48
N LYS A 221 -9.03 -25.72 -16.05
CA LYS A 221 -9.89 -26.72 -16.71
C LYS A 221 -10.26 -26.30 -18.13
N ASP A 222 -10.75 -25.09 -18.30
CA ASP A 222 -11.26 -24.59 -19.60
C ASP A 222 -10.16 -24.53 -20.66
N ASN A 223 -8.92 -24.21 -20.23
CA ASN A 223 -7.75 -24.14 -21.11
C ASN A 223 -6.92 -25.43 -21.11
N ARG A 224 -7.35 -26.49 -20.43
CA ARG A 224 -6.65 -27.79 -20.30
C ARG A 224 -5.20 -27.63 -19.79
N LEU A 225 -5.02 -26.80 -18.79
CA LEU A 225 -3.72 -26.47 -18.19
C LEU A 225 -3.52 -27.21 -16.87
N GLN A 226 -2.24 -27.48 -16.58
CA GLN A 226 -1.81 -27.88 -15.24
C GLN A 226 -1.34 -26.64 -14.47
N PRO A 227 -1.44 -26.61 -13.12
CA PRO A 227 -1.01 -25.45 -12.32
C PRO A 227 0.42 -24.99 -12.64
N GLN A 228 1.35 -25.93 -12.83
CA GLN A 228 2.77 -25.66 -13.09
C GLN A 228 3.03 -24.81 -14.35
N GLN A 229 2.10 -24.79 -15.31
CA GLN A 229 2.23 -23.98 -16.51
C GLN A 229 2.06 -22.47 -16.23
N LEU A 230 1.49 -22.10 -15.08
CA LEU A 230 1.31 -20.73 -14.62
C LEU A 230 2.34 -20.32 -13.56
N LEU A 231 3.29 -21.20 -13.25
CA LEU A 231 4.28 -21.00 -12.21
C LEU A 231 5.70 -20.92 -12.77
N SER A 232 6.58 -20.18 -12.10
CA SER A 232 8.01 -20.12 -12.36
C SER A 232 8.81 -21.16 -11.56
N ASP A 233 8.24 -21.60 -10.45
CA ASP A 233 8.75 -22.65 -9.57
C ASP A 233 7.56 -23.44 -8.98
N SER A 234 7.68 -23.98 -7.78
CA SER A 234 6.59 -24.76 -7.14
C SER A 234 5.43 -23.89 -6.63
N ILE A 235 5.56 -22.56 -6.55
CA ILE A 235 4.57 -21.67 -5.92
C ILE A 235 4.46 -20.28 -6.58
N HIS A 236 5.57 -19.72 -7.07
CA HIS A 236 5.58 -18.36 -7.61
C HIS A 236 5.06 -18.33 -9.05
N LEU A 237 4.31 -17.27 -9.35
CA LEU A 237 3.71 -17.06 -10.65
C LEU A 237 4.76 -16.74 -11.72
N ASN A 238 4.56 -17.26 -12.92
CA ASN A 238 5.22 -16.76 -14.13
C ASN A 238 4.37 -15.65 -14.78
N ASP A 239 4.73 -15.18 -15.96
CA ASP A 239 3.99 -14.12 -16.65
C ASP A 239 2.52 -14.48 -16.89
N TRP A 240 2.22 -15.77 -17.16
CA TRP A 240 0.85 -16.24 -17.33
C TRP A 240 0.06 -16.21 -16.02
N GLY A 241 0.66 -16.70 -14.94
CA GLY A 241 0.06 -16.63 -13.61
C GLY A 241 -0.19 -15.21 -13.13
N ASN A 242 0.78 -14.30 -13.34
CA ASN A 242 0.63 -12.88 -13.03
C ASN A 242 -0.51 -12.23 -13.83
N PHE A 243 -0.60 -12.52 -15.14
CA PHE A 243 -1.72 -12.08 -15.97
C PHE A 243 -3.07 -12.57 -15.41
N LEU A 244 -3.18 -13.87 -15.11
CA LEU A 244 -4.43 -14.45 -14.60
C LEU A 244 -4.83 -13.84 -13.26
N LEU A 245 -3.90 -13.73 -12.31
CA LEU A 245 -4.17 -13.13 -11.00
C LEU A 245 -4.68 -11.69 -11.12
N ALA A 246 -4.01 -10.88 -11.92
CA ALA A 246 -4.47 -9.51 -12.19
C ALA A 246 -5.86 -9.49 -12.83
N ALA A 247 -6.12 -10.37 -13.80
CA ALA A 247 -7.41 -10.45 -14.49
C ALA A 247 -8.56 -10.86 -13.55
N LEU A 248 -8.30 -11.71 -12.55
CA LEU A 248 -9.29 -12.15 -11.57
C LEU A 248 -9.54 -11.12 -10.46
N ILE A 249 -8.55 -10.25 -10.13
CA ILE A 249 -8.70 -9.21 -9.09
C ILE A 249 -9.39 -7.95 -9.64
N LYS A 250 -9.09 -7.53 -10.88
CA LYS A 250 -9.63 -6.30 -11.49
C LYS A 250 -11.16 -6.15 -11.40
N PRO A 251 -12.00 -7.20 -11.57
CA PRO A 251 -13.45 -7.07 -11.46
C PRO A 251 -13.97 -6.60 -10.10
N TYR A 252 -13.20 -6.83 -9.01
CA TYR A 252 -13.57 -6.37 -7.66
C TYR A 252 -13.30 -4.87 -7.47
N LEU A 253 -12.38 -4.29 -8.22
CA LEU A 253 -12.02 -2.87 -8.16
C LEU A 253 -12.97 -2.05 -9.05
N ARG A 254 -14.26 -2.00 -8.68
CA ARG A 254 -15.30 -1.31 -9.47
C ARG A 254 -16.09 -0.32 -8.61
N TYR A 255 -16.42 0.81 -9.20
CA TYR A 255 -17.40 1.74 -8.64
C TYR A 255 -18.82 1.29 -9.01
N ASN A 256 -19.69 1.23 -8.00
CA ASN A 256 -21.10 0.97 -8.16
C ASN A 256 -21.90 2.04 -7.40
N PRO A 257 -22.49 3.04 -8.07
CA PRO A 257 -23.22 4.12 -7.43
C PRO A 257 -24.48 3.65 -6.67
N ASN A 258 -24.98 2.45 -7.00
CA ASN A 258 -26.15 1.85 -6.35
C ASN A 258 -25.76 0.92 -5.17
N SER A 259 -24.47 0.75 -4.89
CA SER A 259 -24.04 -0.02 -3.74
C SER A 259 -24.44 0.70 -2.45
N PRO A 260 -24.95 -0.02 -1.43
CA PRO A 260 -25.15 0.58 -0.12
C PRO A 260 -23.85 1.25 0.34
N GLN A 261 -23.96 2.49 0.83
CA GLN A 261 -22.80 3.14 1.44
C GLN A 261 -22.33 2.29 2.62
N PRO A 262 -21.01 2.22 2.86
CA PRO A 262 -20.50 1.52 4.04
C PRO A 262 -21.27 1.99 5.29
N PRO A 263 -21.66 1.07 6.19
CA PRO A 263 -22.49 1.42 7.36
C PRO A 263 -21.76 2.34 8.36
N GLN A 264 -20.51 2.70 8.11
CA GLN A 264 -19.70 3.57 8.97
C GLN A 264 -19.05 4.67 8.14
N ASP A 265 -19.21 5.89 8.61
CA ASP A 265 -18.54 7.08 8.06
C ASP A 265 -17.07 7.09 8.53
N LEU A 266 -16.22 6.29 7.84
CA LEU A 266 -14.80 6.15 8.18
C LEU A 266 -14.00 7.43 7.91
N VAL A 267 -14.49 8.28 7.02
CA VAL A 267 -13.83 9.53 6.64
C VAL A 267 -14.85 10.62 6.45
N LYS A 268 -14.77 11.67 7.25
CA LYS A 268 -15.66 12.82 7.19
C LYS A 268 -14.90 14.08 6.83
N THR A 269 -15.43 14.82 5.86
CA THR A 269 -14.87 16.11 5.45
C THR A 269 -15.77 17.23 5.94
N TYR A 270 -15.21 18.21 6.63
CA TYR A 270 -15.85 19.41 7.14
C TYR A 270 -15.41 20.60 6.31
N THR A 271 -16.31 21.21 5.57
CA THR A 271 -16.03 22.39 4.74
C THR A 271 -15.90 23.64 5.61
N VAL A 272 -14.82 24.39 5.42
CA VAL A 272 -14.61 25.65 6.12
C VAL A 272 -15.57 26.71 5.57
N GLY A 273 -16.30 27.36 6.47
CA GLY A 273 -17.34 28.35 6.14
C GLY A 273 -18.76 27.83 6.24
N SER A 274 -19.01 26.52 6.00
CA SER A 274 -20.31 25.90 6.21
C SER A 274 -20.35 25.04 7.47
N ASP A 275 -19.53 23.98 7.53
CA ASP A 275 -19.56 23.00 8.62
C ASP A 275 -18.72 23.45 9.82
N VAL A 276 -17.61 24.12 9.57
CA VAL A 276 -16.75 24.71 10.58
C VAL A 276 -16.39 26.15 10.18
N LYS A 277 -16.35 27.06 11.13
CA LYS A 277 -16.15 28.49 10.86
C LYS A 277 -15.00 29.07 11.68
N TRP A 278 -14.31 30.06 11.11
CA TRP A 278 -13.42 30.92 11.87
C TRP A 278 -14.23 31.80 12.82
N GLN A 279 -13.92 31.74 14.11
CA GLN A 279 -14.55 32.54 15.17
C GLN A 279 -13.47 33.05 16.12
N ASP A 280 -13.54 34.30 16.52
CA ASP A 280 -12.61 34.93 17.47
C ASP A 280 -11.13 34.72 17.11
N GLY A 281 -10.82 34.77 15.80
CA GLY A 281 -9.46 34.62 15.27
C GLY A 281 -8.94 33.19 15.21
N LYS A 282 -9.75 32.18 15.49
CA LYS A 282 -9.36 30.76 15.39
C LYS A 282 -10.41 29.90 14.72
N LEU A 283 -10.02 28.72 14.25
CA LEU A 283 -10.91 27.64 13.81
C LEU A 283 -10.85 26.54 14.86
N VAL A 284 -12.02 26.13 15.36
CA VAL A 284 -12.14 25.04 16.34
C VAL A 284 -13.05 23.96 15.79
N LEU A 285 -12.62 22.70 15.88
CA LEU A 285 -13.38 21.53 15.45
C LEU A 285 -13.28 20.43 16.51
N GLU A 286 -14.42 20.04 17.08
CA GLU A 286 -14.55 18.79 17.82
C GLU A 286 -14.68 17.63 16.82
N PHE A 287 -13.87 16.60 16.96
CA PHE A 287 -13.90 15.43 16.07
C PHE A 287 -13.67 14.13 16.83
N GLU A 288 -14.06 13.02 16.23
CA GLU A 288 -13.73 11.67 16.70
C GLU A 288 -12.99 10.92 15.61
N GLY A 289 -11.78 10.47 15.91
CA GLY A 289 -10.91 9.78 14.94
C GLY A 289 -9.45 9.80 15.36
N ASN A 290 -8.58 9.21 14.54
CA ASN A 290 -7.17 9.09 14.85
C ASN A 290 -6.24 9.79 13.84
N ARG A 291 -6.81 10.40 12.79
CA ARG A 291 -6.06 11.21 11.82
C ARG A 291 -6.90 12.38 11.37
N ILE A 292 -6.25 13.51 11.19
CA ILE A 292 -6.86 14.74 10.70
C ILE A 292 -5.95 15.43 9.69
N ASP A 293 -6.53 15.78 8.54
CA ASP A 293 -5.85 16.46 7.44
C ASP A 293 -6.52 17.82 7.17
N ALA A 294 -5.72 18.84 6.85
CA ALA A 294 -6.19 20.09 6.27
C ALA A 294 -6.12 20.02 4.74
N ILE A 295 -7.20 20.35 4.06
CA ILE A 295 -7.28 20.47 2.60
C ILE A 295 -7.10 21.94 2.23
N ALA A 296 -6.12 22.24 1.39
CA ALA A 296 -5.81 23.61 1.00
C ALA A 296 -6.87 24.20 0.08
N ASP A 297 -7.22 25.46 0.29
CA ASP A 297 -8.02 26.27 -0.65
C ASP A 297 -7.17 26.59 -1.89
N LYS A 298 -7.28 25.77 -2.91
CA LYS A 298 -6.55 25.86 -4.18
C LYS A 298 -6.99 27.04 -5.06
N THR A 299 -8.08 27.71 -4.70
CA THR A 299 -8.59 28.92 -5.39
C THR A 299 -8.11 30.22 -4.77
N PHE A 300 -7.49 30.15 -3.59
CA PHE A 300 -7.01 31.32 -2.88
C PHE A 300 -5.83 31.96 -3.61
N ASN A 301 -5.95 33.25 -3.94
CA ASN A 301 -4.95 34.03 -4.67
C ASN A 301 -4.38 35.20 -3.89
N GLY A 302 -4.66 35.28 -2.57
CA GLY A 302 -4.17 36.34 -1.67
C GLY A 302 -2.85 35.98 -1.00
N LYS A 303 -2.43 36.84 -0.04
CA LYS A 303 -1.31 36.53 0.85
C LYS A 303 -1.72 35.42 1.83
N ALA A 304 -1.22 34.22 1.60
CA ALA A 304 -1.40 33.09 2.50
C ALA A 304 -0.52 33.23 3.74
N ILE A 305 -1.04 32.87 4.91
CA ILE A 305 -0.30 32.83 6.16
C ILE A 305 -0.36 31.45 6.80
N SER A 306 0.64 31.14 7.62
CA SER A 306 0.71 29.92 8.42
C SER A 306 -0.19 30.00 9.65
N ALA A 307 -0.50 28.85 10.23
CA ALA A 307 -1.30 28.74 11.44
C ALA A 307 -0.73 27.70 12.39
N LYS A 308 -0.73 27.99 13.68
CA LYS A 308 -0.39 27.06 14.75
C LYS A 308 -1.49 26.01 14.88
N ILE A 309 -1.09 24.78 15.11
CA ILE A 309 -1.98 23.64 15.33
C ILE A 309 -1.91 23.26 16.80
N ALA A 310 -3.09 23.04 17.41
CA ALA A 310 -3.20 22.39 18.70
C ALA A 310 -4.26 21.29 18.64
N ILE A 311 -3.98 20.18 19.32
CA ILE A 311 -4.91 19.08 19.57
C ILE A 311 -5.07 18.98 21.09
N ASP A 312 -6.29 19.05 21.59
CA ASP A 312 -6.60 19.00 23.03
C ASP A 312 -5.76 20.02 23.84
N GLY A 313 -5.54 21.19 23.28
CA GLY A 313 -4.76 22.29 23.87
C GLY A 313 -3.24 22.10 23.86
N LYS A 314 -2.70 21.04 23.23
CA LYS A 314 -1.26 20.76 23.13
C LYS A 314 -0.80 20.83 21.68
N LYS A 315 0.49 21.07 21.48
CA LYS A 315 1.11 20.95 20.15
C LYS A 315 1.14 19.48 19.73
N PRO A 316 0.94 19.14 18.45
CA PRO A 316 1.08 17.76 17.97
C PRO A 316 2.41 17.10 18.33
N SER A 317 3.53 17.86 18.34
CA SER A 317 4.86 17.35 18.75
C SER A 317 4.95 16.86 20.20
N GLU A 318 3.98 17.22 21.05
CA GLU A 318 3.94 16.79 22.45
C GLU A 318 3.28 15.41 22.65
N PHE A 319 2.72 14.82 21.58
CA PHE A 319 2.11 13.49 21.60
C PHE A 319 3.13 12.43 21.15
N PRO A 320 3.60 11.54 22.05
CA PRO A 320 4.62 10.54 21.70
C PRO A 320 4.19 9.57 20.60
N GLU A 321 2.89 9.28 20.50
CA GLU A 321 2.29 8.38 19.52
C GLU A 321 2.30 8.92 18.09
N LEU A 322 2.54 10.21 17.89
CA LEU A 322 2.56 10.84 16.57
C LEU A 322 3.92 10.76 15.87
N TYR A 323 4.81 9.94 16.34
CA TYR A 323 6.09 9.66 15.70
C TYR A 323 6.09 8.26 15.10
N SER A 324 6.71 8.08 13.96
CA SER A 324 6.88 6.78 13.32
C SER A 324 8.34 6.44 13.10
N ILE A 325 8.66 5.16 13.19
CA ILE A 325 9.95 4.60 12.81
C ILE A 325 9.80 4.03 11.40
N THR A 326 10.68 4.39 10.47
CA THR A 326 10.64 3.82 9.12
C THR A 326 11.18 2.39 9.09
N ARG A 327 10.81 1.61 8.06
CA ARG A 327 11.40 0.28 7.84
C ARG A 327 12.92 0.38 7.84
N PRO A 328 13.64 -0.43 8.64
CA PRO A 328 15.09 -0.50 8.57
C PRO A 328 15.60 -0.96 7.20
N SER A 329 16.81 -0.56 6.84
CA SER A 329 17.45 -0.95 5.59
C SER A 329 17.59 -2.46 5.46
N VAL A 330 17.71 -2.94 4.21
CA VAL A 330 17.67 -4.36 3.89
C VAL A 330 19.00 -5.07 4.15
N SER A 331 18.91 -6.36 4.41
CA SER A 331 20.03 -7.29 4.52
C SER A 331 20.69 -7.51 3.15
N LEU A 332 21.96 -7.92 3.15
CA LEU A 332 22.67 -8.22 1.92
C LEU A 332 22.10 -9.46 1.22
N GLY A 333 21.92 -9.34 -0.09
CA GLY A 333 21.52 -10.45 -0.96
C GLY A 333 20.04 -10.80 -1.00
N VAL A 334 19.22 -10.19 -0.15
CA VAL A 334 17.75 -10.31 -0.11
C VAL A 334 17.12 -8.96 0.15
N GLY A 335 15.86 -8.80 -0.26
CA GLY A 335 15.09 -7.58 0.01
C GLY A 335 14.51 -7.48 1.44
N TRP A 336 14.95 -8.34 2.35
CA TRP A 336 14.42 -8.40 3.72
C TRP A 336 15.02 -7.32 4.62
N PRO A 337 14.21 -6.64 5.46
CA PRO A 337 14.74 -5.74 6.47
C PRO A 337 15.76 -6.46 7.35
N ALA A 338 16.88 -5.82 7.66
CA ALA A 338 17.89 -6.40 8.54
C ALA A 338 17.41 -6.48 10.01
N ILE A 339 16.48 -5.59 10.37
CA ILE A 339 15.72 -5.58 11.62
C ILE A 339 14.25 -5.43 11.22
N ILE A 340 13.40 -6.38 11.63
CA ILE A 340 12.00 -6.39 11.20
C ILE A 340 11.08 -5.53 12.07
N GLN A 341 11.50 -5.18 13.29
CA GLN A 341 10.79 -4.25 14.16
C GLN A 341 11.76 -3.56 15.11
N ILE A 342 11.59 -2.26 15.24
CA ILE A 342 12.24 -1.42 16.25
C ILE A 342 11.13 -0.74 17.05
N SER A 343 11.28 -0.68 18.38
CA SER A 343 10.37 0.02 19.28
C SER A 343 11.11 1.01 20.16
N SER A 344 10.41 1.68 21.07
CA SER A 344 11.00 2.61 22.04
C SER A 344 10.29 2.49 23.40
N GLN A 345 11.04 2.76 24.48
CA GLN A 345 10.52 2.90 25.84
C GLN A 345 10.40 4.37 26.27
N LYS A 346 11.00 5.28 25.53
CA LYS A 346 10.99 6.73 25.78
C LYS A 346 10.49 7.47 24.55
N PRO A 347 9.95 8.68 24.70
CA PRO A 347 9.47 9.49 23.59
C PRO A 347 10.52 9.63 22.49
N LEU A 348 10.08 9.43 21.25
CA LEU A 348 10.93 9.58 20.06
C LEU A 348 11.19 11.05 19.75
N ILE A 349 12.32 11.32 19.10
CA ILE A 349 12.63 12.60 18.47
C ILE A 349 12.94 12.39 16.99
N VAL A 350 12.67 13.37 16.17
CA VAL A 350 12.94 13.30 14.71
C VAL A 350 14.45 13.29 14.49
N GLU A 351 14.97 12.13 14.08
CA GLU A 351 16.39 11.92 13.75
C GLU A 351 16.61 10.68 12.88
N ASP A 352 17.79 10.59 12.29
CA ASP A 352 18.28 9.42 11.58
C ASP A 352 19.05 8.53 12.56
N TRP A 353 18.82 7.22 12.46
CA TRP A 353 19.45 6.21 13.28
C TRP A 353 20.20 5.19 12.45
N LYS A 354 21.24 4.61 13.02
CA LYS A 354 21.90 3.42 12.47
C LYS A 354 22.36 2.47 13.56
N ALA A 355 22.29 1.17 13.24
CA ALA A 355 23.02 0.13 13.94
C ALA A 355 24.22 -0.28 13.10
N VAL A 356 25.42 -0.25 13.69
CA VAL A 356 26.68 -0.56 13.00
C VAL A 356 27.21 -1.89 13.55
N ILE A 357 27.37 -2.89 12.70
CA ILE A 357 27.87 -4.21 13.09
C ILE A 357 29.36 -4.11 13.41
N THR A 358 29.74 -4.31 14.67
CA THR A 358 31.12 -4.16 15.16
C THR A 358 31.90 -5.47 15.17
N GLU A 359 31.23 -6.58 15.42
CA GLU A 359 31.75 -7.94 15.36
C GLU A 359 30.67 -8.85 14.82
N ILE A 360 31.04 -9.85 14.00
CA ILE A 360 30.09 -10.80 13.41
C ILE A 360 30.80 -12.09 13.02
N ASN A 361 30.17 -13.23 13.25
CA ASN A 361 30.63 -14.52 12.77
C ASN A 361 30.16 -14.77 11.31
N SER A 362 30.67 -15.83 10.68
CA SER A 362 30.48 -16.08 9.24
C SER A 362 29.05 -16.29 8.78
N ASP A 363 28.19 -16.81 9.64
CA ASP A 363 26.76 -17.10 9.37
C ASP A 363 25.79 -16.07 9.97
N ALA A 364 26.32 -15.00 10.57
CA ALA A 364 25.57 -13.97 11.24
C ALA A 364 24.64 -14.45 12.38
N SER A 365 24.91 -15.64 12.96
CA SER A 365 24.19 -16.15 14.12
C SER A 365 24.56 -15.43 15.41
N LYS A 366 25.79 -14.86 15.49
CA LYS A 366 26.29 -14.08 16.62
C LYS A 366 27.00 -12.82 16.13
N PHE A 367 26.57 -11.68 16.67
CA PHE A 367 27.19 -10.40 16.35
C PHE A 367 26.98 -9.36 17.47
N LYS A 368 27.84 -8.35 17.43
CA LYS A 368 27.74 -7.14 18.26
C LYS A 368 27.48 -5.94 17.35
N PHE A 369 26.84 -4.95 17.91
CA PHE A 369 26.53 -3.72 17.18
C PHE A 369 26.53 -2.50 18.10
N ASP A 370 26.76 -1.34 17.51
CA ASP A 370 26.62 -0.04 18.14
C ASP A 370 25.41 0.67 17.53
N VAL A 371 24.67 1.41 18.36
CA VAL A 371 23.56 2.24 17.92
C VAL A 371 23.95 3.70 17.99
N VAL A 372 23.70 4.45 16.89
CA VAL A 372 24.07 5.85 16.75
C VAL A 372 22.93 6.65 16.13
N GLY A 373 22.48 7.71 16.82
CA GLY A 373 21.53 8.69 16.32
C GLY A 373 22.22 9.94 15.78
N SER A 374 21.63 10.56 14.75
CA SER A 374 22.21 11.78 14.14
C SER A 374 22.22 12.99 15.06
N LYS A 375 21.33 13.03 16.05
CA LYS A 375 21.26 14.08 17.09
C LYS A 375 21.70 13.54 18.45
N THR A 376 21.27 12.31 18.78
CA THR A 376 21.59 11.67 20.06
C THR A 376 23.06 11.27 20.16
N GLY A 377 23.73 11.00 19.01
CA GLY A 377 25.09 10.47 18.99
C GLY A 377 25.13 8.96 19.33
N TYR A 378 26.25 8.50 19.88
CA TYR A 378 26.39 7.11 20.35
C TYR A 378 25.41 6.81 21.49
N ASP A 379 24.60 5.78 21.29
CA ASP A 379 23.48 5.46 22.19
C ASP A 379 23.54 4.03 22.77
N GLY A 380 24.72 3.40 22.72
CA GLY A 380 24.99 2.12 23.35
C GLY A 380 25.38 1.03 22.36
N SER A 381 25.88 -0.07 22.94
CA SER A 381 26.28 -1.30 22.24
C SER A 381 25.46 -2.48 22.75
N GLY A 382 25.23 -3.47 21.88
CA GLY A 382 24.50 -4.69 22.23
C GLY A 382 24.95 -5.91 21.45
N THR A 383 24.34 -7.05 21.77
CA THR A 383 24.45 -8.32 21.07
C THR A 383 23.09 -8.73 20.51
N ASN A 384 23.10 -9.55 19.48
CA ASN A 384 21.84 -9.96 18.82
C ASN A 384 21.04 -11.01 19.60
N ASP A 385 21.59 -11.62 20.62
CA ASP A 385 20.97 -12.67 21.44
C ASP A 385 20.31 -12.14 22.72
N GLU A 386 20.50 -10.85 23.04
CA GLU A 386 19.86 -10.19 24.19
C GLU A 386 18.94 -9.04 23.74
N MET A 387 17.96 -8.70 24.60
CA MET A 387 17.14 -7.51 24.38
C MET A 387 18.02 -6.26 24.51
N PHE A 388 18.13 -5.51 23.42
CA PHE A 388 18.82 -4.22 23.45
C PHE A 388 17.86 -3.09 23.77
N VAL A 389 18.24 -2.29 24.78
CA VAL A 389 17.61 -1.00 25.07
C VAL A 389 18.73 0.05 25.06
N SER A 390 18.62 1.02 24.18
CA SER A 390 19.63 2.07 24.06
C SER A 390 19.71 2.95 25.31
N ASN A 391 20.83 3.64 25.52
CA ASN A 391 21.05 4.52 26.67
C ASN A 391 19.95 5.59 26.81
N SER A 392 19.45 6.12 25.71
CA SER A 392 18.33 7.06 25.70
C SER A 392 16.96 6.40 25.89
N GLY A 393 16.87 5.08 25.74
CA GLY A 393 15.62 4.31 25.72
C GLY A 393 14.76 4.53 24.46
N ARG A 394 15.29 5.20 23.43
CA ARG A 394 14.58 5.49 22.18
C ARG A 394 14.70 4.40 21.12
N VAL A 395 15.62 3.47 21.29
CA VAL A 395 15.81 2.31 20.42
C VAL A 395 15.74 1.04 21.27
N VAL A 396 14.77 0.19 20.96
CA VAL A 396 14.63 -1.14 21.55
C VAL A 396 14.58 -2.16 20.43
N ILE A 397 15.48 -3.16 20.49
CA ILE A 397 15.55 -4.25 19.51
C ILE A 397 15.52 -5.58 20.28
N GLU A 398 14.49 -6.38 20.03
CA GLU A 398 14.38 -7.73 20.56
C GLU A 398 15.21 -8.71 19.73
N PRO A 399 15.78 -9.78 20.30
CA PRO A 399 16.56 -10.80 19.58
C PRO A 399 15.83 -11.36 18.35
N ARG A 400 14.54 -11.64 18.49
CA ARG A 400 13.70 -12.19 17.41
C ARG A 400 13.47 -11.25 16.23
N ASN A 401 13.84 -9.97 16.35
CA ASN A 401 13.68 -8.97 15.31
C ASN A 401 14.91 -8.83 14.40
N TRP A 402 16.02 -9.46 14.72
CA TRP A 402 17.20 -9.53 13.88
C TRP A 402 17.03 -10.56 12.75
N TRP A 403 17.28 -10.14 11.52
CA TRP A 403 17.04 -10.97 10.32
C TRP A 403 18.31 -11.29 9.53
N LEU A 404 19.49 -10.88 9.99
CA LEU A 404 20.77 -11.06 9.28
C LEU A 404 21.13 -12.54 9.09
N GLN A 405 20.92 -13.41 10.10
CA GLN A 405 21.17 -14.84 10.00
C GLN A 405 20.24 -15.48 8.96
N LYS A 406 18.94 -15.17 8.99
CA LYS A 406 17.97 -15.68 8.00
C LYS A 406 18.28 -15.22 6.59
N ALA A 407 18.73 -13.98 6.43
CA ALA A 407 19.20 -13.45 5.15
C ALA A 407 20.43 -14.21 4.63
N TYR A 408 21.39 -14.53 5.50
CA TYR A 408 22.54 -15.36 5.15
C TYR A 408 22.13 -16.80 4.80
N GLU A 409 21.28 -17.44 5.59
CA GLU A 409 20.74 -18.79 5.34
C GLU A 409 20.13 -18.89 3.94
N HIS A 410 19.43 -17.84 3.50
CA HIS A 410 18.77 -17.78 2.20
C HIS A 410 19.74 -17.44 1.05
N SER A 411 20.53 -16.36 1.19
CA SER A 411 21.33 -15.79 0.11
C SER A 411 22.76 -16.31 0.05
N LYS A 412 23.27 -16.91 1.14
CA LYS A 412 24.68 -17.27 1.37
C LYS A 412 25.65 -16.09 1.25
N LYS A 413 25.14 -14.84 1.33
CA LYS A 413 25.97 -13.63 1.33
C LYS A 413 26.26 -13.19 2.77
N PRO A 414 27.53 -13.21 3.21
CA PRO A 414 27.90 -12.84 4.57
C PRO A 414 27.74 -11.34 4.77
N THR A 415 27.23 -10.96 5.95
CA THR A 415 27.21 -9.58 6.40
C THR A 415 28.61 -9.20 6.92
N PRO A 416 29.25 -8.12 6.39
CA PRO A 416 30.58 -7.74 6.83
C PRO A 416 30.54 -6.95 8.15
N LYS A 417 31.66 -6.97 8.90
CA LYS A 417 31.92 -5.97 9.93
C LYS A 417 31.85 -4.57 9.32
N GLY A 418 31.26 -3.62 10.03
CA GLY A 418 31.02 -2.26 9.56
C GLY A 418 29.73 -2.10 8.74
N PHE A 419 28.96 -3.17 8.55
CA PHE A 419 27.66 -3.07 7.90
C PHE A 419 26.71 -2.14 8.71
N GLU A 420 26.12 -1.15 8.03
CA GLU A 420 25.23 -0.19 8.62
C GLU A 420 23.75 -0.51 8.27
N ILE A 421 22.92 -0.58 9.29
CA ILE A 421 21.47 -0.74 9.17
C ILE A 421 20.84 0.58 9.58
N SER A 422 20.21 1.28 8.65
CA SER A 422 19.67 2.63 8.85
C SER A 422 18.16 2.65 8.91
N TRP A 423 17.61 3.57 9.71
CA TRP A 423 16.19 3.93 9.77
C TRP A 423 16.04 5.37 10.21
N GLN A 424 14.82 5.89 10.15
CA GLN A 424 14.51 7.26 10.53
C GLN A 424 13.33 7.29 11.50
N VAL A 425 13.33 8.26 12.39
CA VAL A 425 12.13 8.70 13.09
C VAL A 425 11.54 9.89 12.36
N ARG A 426 10.28 9.77 11.96
CA ARG A 426 9.55 10.81 11.22
C ARG A 426 8.33 11.28 11.99
N PRO A 427 8.00 12.59 11.94
CA PRO A 427 6.75 13.10 12.47
C PRO A 427 5.59 12.68 11.55
N MET A 428 4.46 12.30 12.15
CA MET A 428 3.18 12.11 11.47
C MET A 428 2.24 13.28 11.79
N PHE A 429 2.79 14.48 11.92
CA PHE A 429 2.09 15.70 12.31
C PHE A 429 2.81 16.94 11.80
N VAL A 430 2.14 18.07 11.96
CA VAL A 430 2.75 19.41 11.88
C VAL A 430 2.31 20.25 13.08
N ASP A 431 3.23 21.02 13.69
CA ASP A 431 2.89 21.98 14.74
C ASP A 431 2.39 23.31 14.16
N SER A 432 2.71 23.56 12.90
CA SER A 432 2.23 24.71 12.15
C SER A 432 1.80 24.26 10.75
N TYR A 433 0.58 24.60 10.36
CA TYR A 433 0.12 24.46 8.99
C TYR A 433 0.78 25.53 8.14
N VAL A 434 1.62 25.12 7.21
CA VAL A 434 2.18 25.98 6.18
C VAL A 434 1.41 25.71 4.89
N PRO A 435 0.73 26.71 4.32
CA PRO A 435 0.00 26.54 3.07
C PRO A 435 0.89 25.96 1.98
N PRO A 436 0.50 24.87 1.31
CA PRO A 436 1.29 24.28 0.25
C PRO A 436 1.40 25.23 -0.97
N ASN A 437 2.48 25.10 -1.72
CA ASN A 437 2.57 25.75 -3.03
C ASN A 437 1.62 25.04 -4.01
N ILE A 438 0.61 25.75 -4.51
CA ILE A 438 -0.37 25.23 -5.46
C ILE A 438 0.21 25.32 -6.88
N ALA A 439 0.93 24.27 -7.30
CA ALA A 439 1.49 24.18 -8.64
C ALA A 439 0.45 23.79 -9.71
N ASP A 440 -0.60 23.06 -9.32
CA ASP A 440 -1.70 22.63 -10.19
C ASP A 440 -3.02 22.77 -9.42
N SER A 441 -3.79 23.80 -9.74
CA SER A 441 -5.09 24.05 -9.08
C SER A 441 -6.15 22.97 -9.33
N ASN A 442 -5.89 22.02 -10.24
CA ASN A 442 -6.77 20.89 -10.48
C ASN A 442 -6.52 19.70 -9.52
N ARG A 443 -5.44 19.73 -8.72
CA ARG A 443 -5.13 18.69 -7.74
C ARG A 443 -5.63 19.08 -6.35
N GLU A 444 -6.00 18.07 -5.56
CA GLU A 444 -6.19 18.22 -4.11
C GLU A 444 -4.81 18.27 -3.43
N TYR A 445 -4.65 19.19 -2.48
CA TYR A 445 -3.46 19.28 -1.62
C TYR A 445 -3.90 19.09 -0.18
N SER A 446 -3.51 17.97 0.41
CA SER A 446 -3.78 17.66 1.81
C SER A 446 -2.51 17.73 2.64
N THR A 447 -2.60 18.30 3.84
CA THR A 447 -1.54 18.30 4.86
C THR A 447 -2.05 17.54 6.08
N THR A 448 -1.37 16.47 6.46
CA THR A 448 -1.69 15.74 7.70
C THR A 448 -1.31 16.61 8.91
N LEU A 449 -2.31 17.05 9.66
CA LEU A 449 -2.12 17.82 10.89
C LEU A 449 -1.71 16.93 12.05
N ALA A 450 -2.32 15.74 12.16
CA ALA A 450 -1.92 14.68 13.11
C ALA A 450 -2.43 13.33 12.60
N GLN A 451 -1.62 12.27 12.79
CA GLN A 451 -1.96 10.88 12.47
C GLN A 451 -1.44 9.95 13.54
N ASN A 452 -2.23 8.95 13.92
CA ASN A 452 -2.01 7.98 15.00
C ASN A 452 -2.37 8.51 16.40
N LEU A 453 -3.28 9.49 16.47
CA LEU A 453 -3.97 9.83 17.72
C LEU A 453 -4.75 8.61 18.26
N SER A 454 -5.16 8.63 19.50
CA SER A 454 -6.18 7.70 19.99
C SER A 454 -7.46 7.82 19.13
N ASN A 455 -8.14 6.69 18.85
CA ASN A 455 -9.43 6.74 18.13
C ASN A 455 -10.54 7.13 19.09
N SER A 456 -10.58 8.42 19.46
CA SER A 456 -11.45 9.00 20.47
C SER A 456 -11.86 10.43 20.09
N LYS A 457 -12.56 11.12 20.97
CA LYS A 457 -12.91 12.53 20.80
C LYS A 457 -11.70 13.41 21.07
N HIS A 458 -11.49 14.39 20.21
CA HIS A 458 -10.43 15.38 20.25
C HIS A 458 -10.95 16.76 19.87
N ILE A 459 -10.22 17.79 20.24
CA ILE A 459 -10.48 19.18 19.83
C ILE A 459 -9.28 19.67 19.01
N LEU A 460 -9.51 19.98 17.74
CA LEU A 460 -8.55 20.70 16.88
C LEU A 460 -8.73 22.20 17.07
N GLU A 461 -7.64 22.91 17.28
CA GLU A 461 -7.57 24.36 17.16
C GLU A 461 -6.55 24.78 16.11
N ILE A 462 -6.93 25.68 15.20
CA ILE A 462 -6.05 26.29 14.20
C ILE A 462 -6.05 27.79 14.46
N VAL A 463 -4.86 28.34 14.79
CA VAL A 463 -4.68 29.74 15.15
C VAL A 463 -3.72 30.40 14.18
N PRO A 464 -4.15 31.43 13.41
CA PRO A 464 -3.27 32.16 12.51
C PRO A 464 -2.05 32.73 13.24
N GLU A 465 -0.86 32.66 12.62
CA GLU A 465 0.37 33.18 13.22
C GLU A 465 0.51 34.71 13.10
N THR A 466 -0.15 35.29 12.11
CA THR A 466 -0.15 36.71 11.83
C THR A 466 -1.50 37.15 11.28
N ASP A 467 -1.70 38.45 11.05
CA ASP A 467 -2.89 38.94 10.35
C ASP A 467 -2.89 38.48 8.88
N GLY A 468 -4.03 37.92 8.44
CA GLY A 468 -4.22 37.42 7.08
C GLY A 468 -5.17 36.24 7.02
N LYS A 469 -5.23 35.57 5.87
CA LYS A 469 -6.08 34.38 5.65
C LYS A 469 -5.24 33.11 5.62
N VAL A 470 -5.64 32.11 6.39
CA VAL A 470 -5.16 30.74 6.31
C VAL A 470 -5.98 30.02 5.25
N PRO A 471 -5.42 29.63 4.09
CA PRO A 471 -6.18 29.07 2.98
C PRO A 471 -6.46 27.57 3.17
N ILE A 472 -7.42 27.26 3.99
CA ILE A 472 -7.95 25.91 4.21
C ILE A 472 -9.38 25.86 3.68
N GLU A 473 -9.65 24.96 2.74
CA GLU A 473 -10.97 24.70 2.16
C GLU A 473 -11.81 23.76 3.06
N ALA A 474 -11.15 22.72 3.60
CA ALA A 474 -11.81 21.72 4.40
C ALA A 474 -10.86 21.04 5.41
N ILE A 475 -11.46 20.44 6.42
CA ILE A 475 -10.78 19.54 7.38
C ILE A 475 -11.34 18.14 7.17
N ARG A 476 -10.45 17.16 6.95
CA ARG A 476 -10.82 15.76 6.77
C ARG A 476 -10.38 14.94 7.98
N VAL A 477 -11.33 14.23 8.57
CA VAL A 477 -11.14 13.39 9.76
C VAL A 477 -11.27 11.93 9.35
N TYR A 478 -10.35 11.10 9.83
CA TYR A 478 -10.35 9.66 9.63
C TYR A 478 -10.61 8.96 10.95
N ARG A 479 -11.61 8.10 10.96
CA ARG A 479 -12.06 7.33 12.12
C ARG A 479 -11.96 5.84 11.82
N PRO A 480 -11.00 5.12 12.40
CA PRO A 480 -10.97 3.66 12.34
C PRO A 480 -12.28 3.04 12.81
N PRO A 481 -12.77 1.94 12.18
CA PRO A 481 -14.07 1.37 12.51
C PRO A 481 -14.16 0.73 13.89
N PHE A 482 -13.01 0.35 14.48
CA PHE A 482 -12.96 -0.26 15.80
C PHE A 482 -12.22 0.63 16.79
N SER A 483 -12.91 1.05 17.86
CA SER A 483 -12.33 1.89 18.91
C SER A 483 -11.63 1.07 20.01
N ASN A 484 -12.10 -0.13 20.31
CA ASN A 484 -11.54 -1.04 21.32
C ASN A 484 -11.87 -2.49 20.98
N LEU A 485 -10.88 -3.23 20.46
CA LEU A 485 -10.83 -4.66 20.72
C LEU A 485 -10.08 -4.86 22.04
N PRO A 486 -10.46 -5.80 22.92
CA PRO A 486 -9.70 -6.07 24.12
C PRO A 486 -8.24 -6.27 23.75
N SER A 487 -7.35 -5.68 24.52
CA SER A 487 -5.90 -5.89 24.42
C SER A 487 -5.54 -7.35 24.70
N GLN A 488 -5.76 -8.25 23.75
CA GLN A 488 -5.27 -9.63 23.80
C GLN A 488 -3.82 -9.75 23.30
N VAL A 489 -3.09 -8.65 23.17
CA VAL A 489 -1.67 -8.67 22.73
C VAL A 489 -0.69 -8.66 23.92
N GLU A 490 -1.17 -8.73 25.14
CA GLU A 490 -0.29 -8.75 26.34
C GLU A 490 0.04 -10.17 26.85
N SER A 491 0.23 -11.15 26.04
CA SER A 491 0.98 -12.37 26.42
C SER A 491 0.99 -13.43 25.33
N PHE A 492 1.64 -13.20 24.21
CA PHE A 492 2.02 -14.32 23.34
C PHE A 492 3.28 -15.00 23.88
N LYS A 493 3.10 -16.08 24.64
CA LYS A 493 4.12 -17.12 24.74
C LYS A 493 4.04 -17.94 23.45
N PRO A 494 5.10 -18.02 22.65
CA PRO A 494 5.08 -18.82 21.44
C PRO A 494 5.00 -20.30 21.78
N GLN A 495 3.89 -20.96 21.47
CA GLN A 495 3.93 -22.40 21.22
C GLN A 495 4.58 -22.58 19.85
N ILE A 496 5.83 -22.95 19.84
CA ILE A 496 6.53 -23.42 18.65
C ILE A 496 5.95 -24.82 18.34
N SER A 497 5.08 -24.91 17.33
CA SER A 497 4.75 -26.20 16.75
C SER A 497 5.96 -26.73 15.97
N ALA A 498 6.31 -27.98 16.19
CA ALA A 498 7.54 -28.64 15.70
C ALA A 498 7.50 -29.01 14.21
N ASP A 499 6.62 -28.40 13.40
CA ASP A 499 6.34 -28.83 12.02
C ASP A 499 6.74 -27.83 10.91
N GLU A 500 7.63 -26.86 11.20
CA GLU A 500 8.26 -26.05 10.16
C GLU A 500 9.78 -26.35 10.10
N ARG A 501 10.15 -27.53 9.60
CA ARG A 501 11.51 -27.84 9.14
C ARG A 501 11.55 -28.06 7.64
#